data_509fe3379e9e3cf9e45ecb4e7f963a17
#
_entry.id   509fe3379e9e3cf9e45ecb4e7f963a17
#
_cell.length_a   1.000
_cell.length_b   1.000
_cell.length_c   1.000
_cell.angle_alpha   90.00
_cell.angle_beta   90.00
_cell.angle_gamma   90.00
#
_symmetry.space_group_name_H-M   'P 1'
#
loop_
_entity.id
_entity.type
_entity.pdbx_description
1 polymer ?
#
loop_
_entity_poly.entity_id
_entity_poly.type
_entity_poly.pdbx_seq_one_letter_code
_entity_poly.pdbx_strand_id
1 'polypeptide(L)'
;MLEGKLFVCPWTGKNLTLRKYALDHIIPISVYPTNELWNLVPSDEYFNAHIKRARMPTPSRMAEATIRLVRTYEQYLGSQALKEALRSDLKERFALAPISKPEEVAKAVAKATLAIADARGFELF
;
A
#
# COMPACT_ATOMS: atom_id res chain seq x y z
N MET A 1 -0.16 -16.44 -3.14
CA MET A 1 -0.63 -15.36 -2.26
C MET A 1 -1.85 -14.63 -2.81
N LEU A 2 -1.86 -14.31 -4.09
CA LEU A 2 -2.94 -13.52 -4.68
C LEU A 2 -3.97 -14.32 -5.48
N GLU A 3 -3.87 -15.62 -5.52
CA GLU A 3 -4.80 -16.49 -6.26
C GLU A 3 -6.24 -16.28 -5.80
N GLY A 4 -7.16 -16.14 -6.76
CA GLY A 4 -8.55 -15.94 -6.47
C GLY A 4 -8.92 -14.57 -5.92
N LYS A 5 -7.96 -13.66 -5.78
CA LYS A 5 -8.19 -12.30 -5.28
C LYS A 5 -8.25 -11.31 -6.43
N LEU A 6 -9.10 -10.30 -6.29
CA LEU A 6 -9.22 -9.21 -7.25
C LEU A 6 -8.54 -7.97 -6.67
N PHE A 7 -7.48 -7.53 -7.33
CA PHE A 7 -6.73 -6.35 -6.92
C PHE A 7 -6.80 -5.25 -7.97
N VAL A 8 -6.72 -4.02 -7.50
CA VAL A 8 -6.67 -2.83 -8.34
C VAL A 8 -5.36 -2.12 -8.01
N CYS A 9 -4.66 -1.66 -9.04
CA CYS A 9 -3.45 -0.87 -8.82
C CYS A 9 -3.79 0.43 -8.09
N PRO A 10 -3.17 0.70 -6.93
CA PRO A 10 -3.49 1.93 -6.18
C PRO A 10 -3.17 3.19 -6.96
N TRP A 11 -2.15 3.15 -7.83
CA TRP A 11 -1.66 4.33 -8.53
C TRP A 11 -2.40 4.62 -9.83
N THR A 12 -2.78 3.57 -10.57
CA THR A 12 -3.41 3.73 -11.89
C THR A 12 -4.90 3.42 -11.92
N GLY A 13 -5.41 2.66 -10.96
CA GLY A 13 -6.78 2.17 -10.96
C GLY A 13 -7.02 0.98 -11.88
N LYS A 14 -6.00 0.46 -12.54
CA LYS A 14 -6.15 -0.70 -13.41
C LYS A 14 -6.42 -1.96 -12.60
N ASN A 15 -7.29 -2.83 -13.13
CA ASN A 15 -7.46 -4.16 -12.59
C ASN A 15 -6.20 -4.97 -12.87
N LEU A 16 -5.69 -5.65 -11.86
CA LEU A 16 -4.46 -6.42 -11.97
C LEU A 16 -4.79 -7.88 -12.26
N THR A 17 -4.02 -8.47 -13.17
CA THR A 17 -4.13 -9.90 -13.46
C THR A 17 -3.14 -10.68 -12.62
N LEU A 18 -3.42 -11.96 -12.40
CA LEU A 18 -2.57 -12.83 -11.57
C LEU A 18 -1.14 -12.96 -12.06
N ARG A 19 -0.87 -12.60 -13.32
CA ARG A 19 0.45 -12.80 -13.94
C ARG A 19 1.19 -11.52 -14.26
N LYS A 20 0.53 -10.36 -14.13
CA LYS A 20 1.13 -9.07 -14.51
C LYS A 20 0.91 -8.03 -13.42
N TYR A 21 1.60 -8.21 -12.34
CA TYR A 21 1.64 -7.22 -11.28
C TYR A 21 3.02 -7.21 -10.64
N ALA A 22 3.37 -6.11 -10.01
CA ALA A 22 4.55 -6.01 -9.16
C ALA A 22 4.08 -5.93 -7.71
N LEU A 23 4.87 -6.48 -6.79
CA LEU A 23 4.69 -6.17 -5.37
C LEU A 23 5.50 -4.91 -5.09
N ASP A 24 4.80 -3.83 -4.88
CA ASP A 24 5.39 -2.51 -4.72
C ASP A 24 5.41 -2.11 -3.25
N HIS A 25 6.47 -1.44 -2.84
CA HIS A 25 6.53 -0.77 -1.53
C HIS A 25 5.92 0.62 -1.70
N ILE A 26 4.86 0.94 -0.95
CA ILE A 26 4.26 2.29 -0.97
C ILE A 26 5.34 3.30 -0.60
N ILE A 27 6.00 3.08 0.53
CA ILE A 27 7.19 3.82 0.92
C ILE A 27 8.38 3.00 0.48
N PRO A 28 9.23 3.51 -0.42
CA PRO A 28 10.36 2.74 -0.94
C PRO A 28 11.25 2.19 0.18
N ILE A 29 11.75 0.97 -0.03
CA ILE A 29 12.58 0.30 0.97
C ILE A 29 13.86 1.09 1.29
N SER A 30 14.35 1.87 0.34
CA SER A 30 15.50 2.75 0.54
C SER A 30 15.19 3.91 1.49
N VAL A 31 13.91 4.24 1.66
CA VAL A 31 13.44 5.32 2.55
C VAL A 31 13.06 4.75 3.92
N TYR A 32 12.35 3.65 3.92
CA TYR A 32 11.84 3.02 5.12
C TYR A 32 11.92 1.50 4.96
N PRO A 33 12.97 0.87 5.49
CA PRO A 33 13.26 -0.54 5.20
C PRO A 33 12.33 -1.48 5.96
N THR A 34 11.13 -1.69 5.43
CA THR A 34 10.17 -2.62 6.00
C THR A 34 9.46 -3.41 4.91
N ASN A 35 9.24 -4.70 5.19
CA ASN A 35 8.44 -5.59 4.35
C ASN A 35 7.09 -5.88 5.00
N GLU A 36 6.65 -5.04 5.92
CA GLU A 36 5.34 -5.18 6.53
C GLU A 36 4.24 -5.10 5.47
N LEU A 37 3.20 -5.88 5.66
CA LEU A 37 2.18 -6.09 4.62
C LEU A 37 1.41 -4.82 4.26
N TRP A 38 1.25 -3.88 5.20
CA TRP A 38 0.60 -2.60 4.89
C TRP A 38 1.36 -1.80 3.83
N ASN A 39 2.69 -2.02 3.73
CA ASN A 39 3.56 -1.31 2.79
C ASN A 39 3.80 -2.08 1.49
N LEU A 40 3.36 -3.32 1.41
CA LEU A 40 3.52 -4.17 0.22
C LEU A 40 2.17 -4.31 -0.47
N VAL A 41 2.06 -3.74 -1.67
CA VAL A 41 0.80 -3.73 -2.42
C VAL A 41 1.01 -4.17 -3.86
N PRO A 42 0.08 -4.96 -4.41
CA PRO A 42 0.13 -5.26 -5.84
C PRO A 42 -0.12 -4.00 -6.66
N SER A 43 0.69 -3.76 -7.66
CA SER A 43 0.57 -2.60 -8.53
C SER A 43 0.89 -2.96 -9.99
N ASP A 44 0.57 -2.03 -10.90
CA ASP A 44 0.88 -2.19 -12.31
C ASP A 44 2.40 -2.22 -12.52
N GLU A 45 2.89 -3.25 -13.18
CA GLU A 45 4.33 -3.45 -13.39
C GLU A 45 4.99 -2.27 -14.11
N TYR A 46 4.36 -1.81 -15.18
CA TYR A 46 4.94 -0.73 -15.99
C TYR A 46 5.01 0.56 -15.17
N PHE A 47 3.92 0.92 -14.51
CA PHE A 47 3.86 2.13 -13.70
C PHE A 47 4.90 2.08 -12.57
N ASN A 48 5.00 0.95 -11.89
CA ASN A 48 5.97 0.79 -10.82
C ASN A 48 7.40 0.95 -11.30
N ALA A 49 7.75 0.31 -12.41
CA ALA A 49 9.12 0.30 -12.94
C ALA A 49 9.52 1.61 -13.60
N HIS A 50 8.61 2.29 -14.29
CA HIS A 50 8.94 3.42 -15.17
C HIS A 50 8.49 4.78 -14.66
N ILE A 51 7.45 4.82 -13.83
CA ILE A 51 6.88 6.09 -13.36
C ILE A 51 7.13 6.29 -11.87
N LYS A 52 6.65 5.37 -11.03
CA LYS A 52 6.85 5.48 -9.59
C LYS A 52 8.32 5.32 -9.21
N ARG A 53 8.93 4.24 -9.65
CA ARG A 53 10.31 3.89 -9.27
C ARG A 53 10.47 3.94 -7.74
N ALA A 54 11.58 4.47 -7.23
CA ALA A 54 11.83 4.60 -5.79
C ALA A 54 11.46 6.00 -5.28
N ARG A 55 10.32 6.54 -5.74
CA ARG A 55 9.87 7.89 -5.37
C ARG A 55 8.67 7.81 -4.44
N MET A 56 8.48 8.88 -3.66
CA MET A 56 7.32 9.03 -2.78
C MET A 56 6.16 9.67 -3.54
N PRO A 57 4.91 9.35 -3.19
CA PRO A 57 3.77 9.95 -3.89
C PRO A 57 3.56 11.43 -3.50
N THR A 58 3.08 12.21 -4.47
CA THR A 58 2.57 13.54 -4.18
C THR A 58 1.30 13.43 -3.32
N PRO A 59 0.93 14.51 -2.59
CA PRO A 59 -0.33 14.50 -1.83
C PRO A 59 -1.56 14.12 -2.66
N SER A 60 -1.69 14.65 -3.88
CA SER A 60 -2.84 14.34 -4.72
C SER A 60 -2.82 12.88 -5.20
N ARG A 61 -1.65 12.36 -5.54
CA ARG A 61 -1.49 10.96 -5.92
C ARG A 61 -1.85 10.04 -4.76
N MET A 62 -1.39 10.37 -3.55
CA MET A 62 -1.70 9.59 -2.36
C MET A 62 -3.19 9.63 -2.02
N ALA A 63 -3.84 10.78 -2.20
CA ALA A 63 -5.28 10.89 -1.95
C ALA A 63 -6.09 9.95 -2.85
N GLU A 64 -5.75 9.90 -4.14
CA GLU A 64 -6.39 8.97 -5.07
C GLU A 64 -6.08 7.51 -4.72
N ALA A 65 -4.82 7.22 -4.40
CA ALA A 65 -4.40 5.88 -4.04
C ALA A 65 -5.10 5.40 -2.76
N THR A 66 -5.34 6.27 -1.80
CA THR A 66 -5.99 5.92 -0.54
C THR A 66 -7.36 5.29 -0.77
N ILE A 67 -8.13 5.83 -1.71
CA ILE A 67 -9.45 5.30 -2.06
C ILE A 67 -9.31 3.86 -2.58
N ARG A 68 -8.32 3.62 -3.41
CA ARG A 68 -8.08 2.30 -4.02
C ARG A 68 -7.42 1.31 -3.07
N LEU A 69 -6.61 1.78 -2.13
CA LEU A 69 -5.98 0.94 -1.12
C LEU A 69 -7.01 0.24 -0.21
N VAL A 70 -8.18 0.83 -0.06
CA VAL A 70 -9.28 0.17 0.67
C VAL A 70 -9.54 -1.21 0.08
N ARG A 71 -9.59 -1.33 -1.25
CA ARG A 71 -9.78 -2.62 -1.91
C ARG A 71 -8.63 -3.59 -1.61
N THR A 72 -7.40 -3.11 -1.64
CA THR A 72 -6.23 -3.93 -1.33
C THR A 72 -6.34 -4.51 0.09
N TYR A 73 -6.62 -3.66 1.07
CA TYR A 73 -6.71 -4.10 2.45
C TYR A 73 -7.95 -4.95 2.73
N GLU A 74 -9.06 -4.72 2.00
CA GLU A 74 -10.21 -5.63 2.05
C GLU A 74 -9.80 -7.05 1.65
N GLN A 75 -9.02 -7.19 0.57
CA GLN A 75 -8.57 -8.48 0.11
C GLN A 75 -7.61 -9.14 1.10
N TYR A 76 -6.72 -8.36 1.72
CA TYR A 76 -5.82 -8.88 2.76
C TYR A 76 -6.60 -9.37 3.98
N LEU A 77 -7.55 -8.58 4.43
CA LEU A 77 -8.36 -8.93 5.59
C LEU A 77 -9.34 -10.09 5.32
N GLY A 78 -9.60 -10.37 4.05
CA GLY A 78 -10.40 -11.52 3.64
C GLY A 78 -9.62 -12.84 3.59
N SER A 79 -8.31 -12.81 3.79
CA SER A 79 -7.45 -13.99 3.82
C SER A 79 -7.00 -14.24 5.26
N GLN A 80 -7.23 -15.46 5.76
CA GLN A 80 -6.90 -15.77 7.16
C GLN A 80 -5.41 -15.52 7.47
N ALA A 81 -4.51 -15.99 6.61
CA ALA A 81 -3.09 -15.84 6.83
C ALA A 81 -2.65 -14.37 6.72
N LEU A 82 -3.11 -13.66 5.69
CA LEU A 82 -2.74 -12.26 5.48
C LEU A 82 -3.37 -11.34 6.53
N LYS A 83 -4.58 -11.65 6.97
CA LYS A 83 -5.27 -10.89 8.01
C LYS A 83 -4.47 -10.83 9.31
N GLU A 84 -3.98 -11.97 9.76
CA GLU A 84 -3.21 -12.03 11.00
C GLU A 84 -1.90 -11.26 10.89
N ALA A 85 -1.18 -11.43 9.79
CA ALA A 85 0.07 -10.71 9.55
C ALA A 85 -0.17 -9.20 9.50
N LEU A 86 -1.18 -8.77 8.75
CA LEU A 86 -1.51 -7.35 8.64
C LEU A 86 -1.89 -6.75 9.99
N ARG A 87 -2.77 -7.39 10.73
CA ARG A 87 -3.23 -6.88 12.03
C ARG A 87 -2.12 -6.77 13.04
N SER A 88 -1.21 -7.73 13.08
CA SER A 88 -0.04 -7.68 13.95
C SER A 88 0.82 -6.46 13.66
N ASP A 89 1.14 -6.24 12.39
CA ASP A 89 1.96 -5.11 11.96
C ASP A 89 1.28 -3.77 12.22
N LEU A 90 -0.03 -3.68 12.00
CA LEU A 90 -0.79 -2.45 12.22
C LEU A 90 -0.86 -2.08 13.69
N LYS A 91 -0.98 -3.07 14.57
CA LYS A 91 -0.98 -2.83 16.01
C LYS A 91 0.36 -2.27 16.47
N GLU A 92 1.44 -2.87 16.01
CA GLU A 92 2.80 -2.44 16.38
C GLU A 92 3.14 -1.07 15.79
N ARG A 93 2.80 -0.85 14.52
CA ARG A 93 3.25 0.33 13.78
C ARG A 93 2.36 1.54 13.95
N PHE A 94 1.05 1.34 14.00
CA PHE A 94 0.06 2.44 13.99
C PHE A 94 -0.85 2.42 15.20
N ALA A 95 -0.66 1.50 16.13
CA ALA A 95 -1.53 1.33 17.30
C ALA A 95 -3.01 1.16 16.92
N LEU A 96 -3.29 0.57 15.76
CA LEU A 96 -4.66 0.34 15.32
C LEU A 96 -5.30 -0.84 16.03
N ALA A 97 -6.61 -0.70 16.34
CA ALA A 97 -7.37 -1.76 16.96
C ALA A 97 -7.47 -2.98 16.05
N PRO A 98 -7.57 -4.21 16.61
CA PRO A 98 -7.68 -5.43 15.81
C PRO A 98 -8.88 -5.46 14.88
N ILE A 99 -9.92 -4.69 15.18
CA ILE A 99 -11.16 -4.63 14.38
C ILE A 99 -11.18 -3.45 13.41
N SER A 100 -10.03 -2.79 13.19
CA SER A 100 -9.96 -1.65 12.27
C SER A 100 -10.41 -2.05 10.88
N LYS A 101 -11.18 -1.16 10.25
CA LYS A 101 -11.71 -1.36 8.90
C LYS A 101 -10.67 -1.01 7.85
N PRO A 102 -10.80 -1.55 6.61
CA PRO A 102 -9.88 -1.21 5.52
C PRO A 102 -9.71 0.30 5.31
N GLU A 103 -10.76 1.09 5.47
CA GLU A 103 -10.71 2.54 5.33
C GLU A 103 -9.79 3.18 6.37
N GLU A 104 -9.84 2.68 7.59
CA GLU A 104 -8.98 3.18 8.68
C GLU A 104 -7.52 2.83 8.42
N VAL A 105 -7.26 1.62 7.92
CA VAL A 105 -5.92 1.18 7.54
C VAL A 105 -5.37 2.08 6.43
N ALA A 106 -6.15 2.29 5.37
CA ALA A 106 -5.72 3.13 4.25
C ALA A 106 -5.40 4.56 4.69
N LYS A 107 -6.20 5.14 5.56
CA LYS A 107 -5.97 6.48 6.10
C LYS A 107 -4.70 6.55 6.94
N ALA A 108 -4.46 5.57 7.79
CA ALA A 108 -3.25 5.53 8.62
C ALA A 108 -1.99 5.43 7.76
N VAL A 109 -2.03 4.59 6.75
CA VAL A 109 -0.91 4.41 5.81
C VAL A 109 -0.66 5.70 5.03
N ALA A 110 -1.71 6.34 4.54
CA ALA A 110 -1.60 7.61 3.81
C ALA A 110 -0.97 8.70 4.68
N LYS A 111 -1.42 8.82 5.91
CA LYS A 111 -0.91 9.81 6.85
C LYS A 111 0.59 9.60 7.12
N ALA A 112 0.99 8.36 7.38
CA ALA A 112 2.39 8.03 7.62
C ALA A 112 3.25 8.29 6.39
N THR A 113 2.76 7.92 5.21
CA THR A 113 3.48 8.11 3.95
C THR A 113 3.73 9.60 3.68
N LEU A 114 2.70 10.42 3.81
CA LEU A 114 2.83 11.86 3.58
C LEU A 114 3.73 12.54 4.61
N ALA A 115 3.66 12.11 5.86
CA ALA A 115 4.53 12.65 6.91
C ALA A 115 6.01 12.37 6.62
N ILE A 116 6.32 11.16 6.15
CA ILE A 116 7.70 10.81 5.81
C ILE A 116 8.17 11.60 4.59
N ALA A 117 7.33 11.71 3.56
CA ALA A 117 7.66 12.47 2.35
C ALA A 117 7.94 13.94 2.67
N ASP A 118 7.10 14.55 3.48
CA ASP A 118 7.23 15.95 3.87
C ASP A 118 8.49 16.21 4.69
N ALA A 119 8.79 15.31 5.64
CA ALA A 119 9.89 15.49 6.58
C ALA A 119 11.27 15.48 5.93
N ARG A 120 11.44 14.83 4.77
CA ARG A 120 12.76 14.58 4.19
C ARG A 120 12.97 15.14 2.80
N GLY A 121 11.98 15.75 2.18
CA GLY A 121 12.11 16.35 0.86
C GLY A 121 12.46 15.36 -0.25
N PHE A 122 11.88 14.18 -0.24
CA PHE A 122 12.13 13.16 -1.25
C PHE A 122 11.58 13.56 -2.62
N GLU A 123 12.18 12.98 -3.67
CA GLU A 123 11.62 13.09 -5.01
C GLU A 123 10.23 12.45 -5.05
N LEU A 124 9.28 13.13 -5.70
CA LEU A 124 7.88 12.70 -5.73
C LEU A 124 7.45 12.26 -7.14
N PHE A 125 6.42 11.46 -7.18
CA PHE A 125 5.83 11.06 -8.47
C PHE A 125 4.35 11.43 -8.54
#